data_7370c8638ab54c34ec3e684baed46d17
#
_entry.id   7370c8638ab54c34ec3e684baed46d17
#
_cell.length_a   1.000
_cell.length_b   1.000
_cell.length_c   1.000
_cell.angle_alpha   90.00
_cell.angle_beta   90.00
_cell.angle_gamma   90.00
#
_symmetry.space_group_name_H-M   'P 1'
#
loop_
_entity.id
_entity.type
_entity.pdbx_description
1 polymer ?
#
loop_
_entity_poly.entity_id
_entity_poly.type
_entity_poly.pdbx_seq_one_letter_code
_entity_poly.pdbx_strand_id
1 'polypeptide(L)'
;AKFSLTAKEGALIRLPNGDSIRKSFRGITNKSAERLGQSIRDGLLAGDTTAQMRRRLIGKLGFSTLAKTAKQQQLAMRGASMMLANPQIQTIVRTSINQVSNVAAQQVYKANPDATKKYRYLATLDSRTSSRCRSLDQQVFEYGKGPEPPQHFNCRSRTVAEIDYDNLSRVFGRKIE
;
A
#
# COMPACT_ATOMS: atom_id res chain seq x y z
N ALA A 1 -15.90 3.37 -12.65
CA ALA A 1 -16.04 2.29 -11.68
C ALA A 1 -15.64 2.80 -10.30
N LYS A 2 -16.54 2.68 -9.29
CA LYS A 2 -16.21 3.01 -7.90
C LYS A 2 -15.33 1.87 -7.36
N PHE A 3 -14.07 2.17 -7.11
CA PHE A 3 -13.15 1.24 -6.47
C PHE A 3 -13.49 1.16 -4.96
N SER A 4 -13.91 -0.01 -4.50
CA SER A 4 -14.16 -0.29 -3.08
C SER A 4 -13.34 -1.51 -2.67
N LEU A 5 -12.25 -1.29 -1.95
CA LEU A 5 -11.58 -2.36 -1.20
C LEU A 5 -12.51 -2.79 -0.06
N THR A 6 -13.05 -3.98 -0.14
CA THR A 6 -13.87 -4.54 0.94
C THR A 6 -13.02 -4.79 2.19
N ALA A 7 -13.67 -4.80 3.36
CA ALA A 7 -12.99 -5.11 4.64
C ALA A 7 -12.28 -6.48 4.62
N LYS A 8 -12.80 -7.45 3.84
CA LYS A 8 -12.19 -8.77 3.63
C LYS A 8 -10.86 -8.69 2.86
N GLU A 9 -10.76 -7.84 1.85
CA GLU A 9 -9.52 -7.67 1.06
C GLU A 9 -8.44 -6.93 1.85
N GLY A 10 -8.82 -6.00 2.74
CA GLY A 10 -7.89 -5.35 3.67
C GLY A 10 -7.31 -6.30 4.74
N ALA A 11 -8.01 -7.38 5.08
CA ALA A 11 -7.52 -8.43 5.99
C ALA A 11 -6.49 -9.36 5.33
N LEU A 12 -6.40 -9.36 4.00
CA LEU A 12 -5.48 -10.19 3.21
C LEU A 12 -4.14 -9.51 2.94
N ILE A 13 -3.93 -8.27 3.39
CA ILE A 13 -2.64 -7.58 3.24
C ILE A 13 -1.60 -8.31 4.09
N ARG A 14 -0.73 -9.05 3.41
CA ARG A 14 0.40 -9.73 4.03
C ARG A 14 1.68 -8.98 3.72
N LEU A 15 2.54 -8.87 4.73
CA LEU A 15 3.89 -8.33 4.58
C LEU A 15 4.79 -9.34 3.82
N PRO A 16 5.95 -8.91 3.33
CA PRO A 16 6.85 -9.77 2.55
C PRO A 16 7.31 -11.05 3.26
N ASN A 17 7.24 -11.08 4.60
CA ASN A 17 7.51 -12.27 5.42
C ASN A 17 6.28 -13.19 5.59
N GLY A 18 5.18 -12.91 4.89
CA GLY A 18 3.93 -13.67 4.99
C GLY A 18 3.05 -13.33 6.19
N ASP A 19 3.54 -12.51 7.13
CA ASP A 19 2.77 -12.11 8.30
C ASP A 19 1.68 -11.09 7.95
N SER A 20 0.55 -11.17 8.67
CA SER A 20 -0.44 -10.09 8.62
C SER A 20 0.15 -8.83 9.29
N ILE A 21 -0.33 -7.65 8.87
CA ILE A 21 0.02 -6.38 9.54
C ILE A 21 -0.19 -6.51 11.06
N ARG A 22 -1.27 -7.16 11.48
CA ARG A 22 -1.58 -7.42 12.88
C ARG A 22 -0.50 -8.20 13.63
N LYS A 23 0.02 -9.29 13.04
CA LYS A 23 1.05 -10.13 13.66
C LYS A 23 2.38 -9.40 13.79
N SER A 24 2.67 -8.51 12.84
CA SER A 24 3.91 -7.72 12.82
C SER A 24 3.94 -6.59 13.86
N PHE A 25 2.79 -6.18 14.34
CA PHE A 25 2.66 -5.21 15.42
C PHE A 25 2.46 -5.93 16.77
N ARG A 26 3.50 -6.53 17.31
CA ARG A 26 3.44 -7.10 18.66
C ARG A 26 3.07 -6.01 19.67
N GLY A 27 2.00 -6.21 20.44
CA GLY A 27 1.50 -5.28 21.46
C GLY A 27 0.42 -4.30 21.00
N ILE A 28 -0.01 -4.33 19.73
CA ILE A 28 -1.15 -3.57 19.25
C ILE A 28 -2.43 -4.40 19.35
N THR A 29 -3.49 -3.82 19.94
CA THR A 29 -4.80 -4.45 19.98
C THR A 29 -5.38 -4.61 18.57
N ASN A 30 -6.25 -5.62 18.39
CA ASN A 30 -6.94 -5.85 17.12
C ASN A 30 -7.59 -4.59 16.55
N LYS A 31 -8.27 -3.84 17.43
CA LYS A 31 -8.94 -2.59 17.09
C LYS A 31 -7.99 -1.51 16.59
N SER A 32 -6.78 -1.45 17.14
CA SER A 32 -5.74 -0.49 16.67
C SER A 32 -5.15 -0.91 15.32
N ALA A 33 -4.97 -2.21 15.06
CA ALA A 33 -4.50 -2.72 13.78
C ALA A 33 -5.54 -2.50 12.66
N GLU A 34 -6.84 -2.67 12.95
CA GLU A 34 -7.94 -2.34 12.03
C GLU A 34 -7.98 -0.85 11.70
N ARG A 35 -7.87 0.01 12.73
CA ARG A 35 -7.81 1.47 12.56
C ARG A 35 -6.60 1.91 11.74
N LEU A 36 -5.45 1.26 11.91
CA LEU A 36 -4.25 1.51 11.12
C LEU A 36 -4.51 1.16 9.65
N GLY A 37 -5.02 -0.03 9.37
CA GLY A 37 -5.36 -0.46 8.01
C GLY A 37 -6.39 0.45 7.34
N GLN A 38 -7.41 0.88 8.09
CA GLN A 38 -8.42 1.79 7.58
C GLN A 38 -7.86 3.18 7.29
N SER A 39 -6.98 3.71 8.16
CA SER A 39 -6.33 5.00 7.94
C SER A 39 -5.42 5.02 6.73
N ILE A 40 -4.72 3.91 6.45
CA ILE A 40 -3.90 3.77 5.24
C ILE A 40 -4.80 3.78 3.99
N ARG A 41 -5.91 3.04 4.01
CA ARG A 41 -6.89 3.04 2.90
C ARG A 41 -7.48 4.43 2.65
N ASP A 42 -7.97 5.08 3.70
CA ASP A 42 -8.55 6.42 3.62
C ASP A 42 -7.54 7.44 3.06
N GLY A 43 -6.28 7.35 3.50
CA GLY A 43 -5.21 8.21 3.00
C GLY A 43 -4.89 7.97 1.53
N LEU A 44 -4.87 6.71 1.09
CA LEU A 44 -4.66 6.38 -0.33
C LEU A 44 -5.81 6.87 -1.22
N LEU A 45 -7.05 6.71 -0.76
CA LEU A 45 -8.22 7.22 -1.48
C LEU A 45 -8.25 8.75 -1.55
N ALA A 46 -7.72 9.43 -0.53
CA ALA A 46 -7.57 10.89 -0.50
C ALA A 46 -6.36 11.41 -1.28
N GLY A 47 -5.49 10.53 -1.80
CA GLY A 47 -4.25 10.91 -2.46
C GLY A 47 -3.18 11.43 -1.49
N ASP A 48 -3.26 11.05 -0.21
CA ASP A 48 -2.31 11.50 0.82
C ASP A 48 -0.87 11.07 0.50
N THR A 49 0.06 11.97 0.67
CA THR A 49 1.49 11.64 0.71
C THR A 49 1.82 10.77 1.94
N THR A 50 2.94 10.06 1.93
CA THR A 50 3.41 9.27 3.09
C THR A 50 3.45 10.09 4.38
N ALA A 51 3.84 11.37 4.29
CA ALA A 51 3.87 12.28 5.43
C ALA A 51 2.47 12.62 5.95
N GLN A 52 1.51 12.85 5.06
CA GLN A 52 0.11 13.08 5.40
C GLN A 52 -0.54 11.84 6.02
N MET A 53 -0.30 10.66 5.43
CA MET A 53 -0.75 9.39 6.00
C MET A 53 -0.20 9.17 7.41
N ARG A 54 1.09 9.48 7.64
CA ARG A 54 1.69 9.40 8.98
C ARG A 54 0.99 10.34 9.98
N ARG A 55 0.67 11.58 9.60
CA ARG A 55 -0.08 12.52 10.45
C ARG A 55 -1.49 12.00 10.75
N ARG A 56 -2.18 11.46 9.75
CA ARG A 56 -3.50 10.84 9.89
C ARG A 56 -3.46 9.67 10.88
N LEU A 57 -2.42 8.82 10.80
CA LEU A 57 -2.20 7.71 11.72
C LEU A 57 -1.98 8.20 13.16
N ILE A 58 -1.15 9.22 13.36
CA ILE A 58 -0.93 9.83 14.68
C ILE A 58 -2.26 10.34 15.25
N GLY A 59 -3.05 11.06 14.46
CA GLY A 59 -4.36 11.55 14.87
C GLY A 59 -5.32 10.44 15.27
N LYS A 60 -5.44 9.38 14.47
CA LYS A 60 -6.37 8.26 14.76
C LYS A 60 -5.89 7.34 15.87
N LEU A 61 -4.59 7.11 16.03
CA LEU A 61 -4.03 6.32 17.14
C LEU A 61 -4.00 7.12 18.45
N GLY A 62 -3.76 8.43 18.36
CA GLY A 62 -3.77 9.33 19.51
C GLY A 62 -5.18 9.71 20.00
N PHE A 63 -6.20 9.53 19.18
CA PHE A 63 -7.60 9.69 19.57
C PHE A 63 -8.10 8.41 20.27
N SER A 64 -7.70 8.24 21.52
CA SER A 64 -8.31 7.21 22.37
C SER A 64 -9.74 7.64 22.67
N THR A 65 -10.72 6.80 22.31
CA THR A 65 -12.13 6.98 22.71
C THR A 65 -12.30 6.96 24.24
N LEU A 66 -11.25 6.58 24.97
CA LEU A 66 -11.17 6.57 26.43
C LEU A 66 -10.61 7.87 27.01
N ALA A 67 -10.01 8.74 26.18
CA ALA A 67 -9.45 10.00 26.63
C ALA A 67 -10.56 11.05 26.76
N LYS A 68 -11.06 11.22 27.99
CA LYS A 68 -12.15 12.14 28.32
C LYS A 68 -11.68 13.58 28.60
N THR A 69 -10.38 13.79 28.79
CA THR A 69 -9.81 15.10 29.11
C THR A 69 -8.76 15.52 28.10
N ALA A 70 -8.54 16.84 27.92
CA ALA A 70 -7.52 17.38 27.03
C ALA A 70 -6.11 16.85 27.35
N LYS A 71 -5.80 16.69 28.67
CA LYS A 71 -4.53 16.14 29.13
C LYS A 71 -4.34 14.68 28.72
N GLN A 72 -5.40 13.86 28.82
CA GLN A 72 -5.37 12.46 28.37
C GLN A 72 -5.24 12.36 26.85
N GLN A 73 -5.89 13.25 26.09
CA GLN A 73 -5.77 13.32 24.64
C GLN A 73 -4.33 13.67 24.21
N GLN A 74 -3.72 14.66 24.87
CA GLN A 74 -2.34 15.06 24.60
C GLN A 74 -1.35 13.93 24.93
N LEU A 75 -1.55 13.18 26.01
CA LEU A 75 -0.73 12.04 26.39
C LEU A 75 -0.86 10.90 25.36
N ALA A 76 -2.07 10.61 24.89
CA ALA A 76 -2.35 9.62 23.86
C ALA A 76 -1.70 9.99 22.53
N MET A 77 -1.72 11.27 22.13
CA MET A 77 -1.05 11.77 20.91
C MET A 77 0.47 11.65 21.03
N ARG A 78 1.06 11.97 22.18
CA ARG A 78 2.49 11.77 22.45
C ARG A 78 2.87 10.30 22.33
N GLY A 79 2.12 9.40 22.95
CA GLY A 79 2.35 7.95 22.86
C GLY A 79 2.28 7.43 21.42
N ALA A 80 1.29 7.86 20.65
CA ALA A 80 1.17 7.52 19.23
C ALA A 80 2.35 8.07 18.40
N SER A 81 2.79 9.29 18.69
CA SER A 81 3.94 9.90 18.02
C SER A 81 5.23 9.15 18.31
N MET A 82 5.48 8.77 19.57
CA MET A 82 6.64 7.96 19.97
C MET A 82 6.61 6.56 19.32
N MET A 83 5.43 5.93 19.29
CA MET A 83 5.26 4.63 18.65
C MET A 83 5.60 4.70 17.15
N LEU A 84 5.13 5.72 16.44
CA LEU A 84 5.41 5.92 15.02
C LEU A 84 6.83 6.44 14.74
N ALA A 85 7.57 6.88 15.75
CA ALA A 85 8.99 7.19 15.65
C ALA A 85 9.87 5.93 15.66
N ASN A 86 9.33 4.79 16.13
CA ASN A 86 10.06 3.52 16.14
C ASN A 86 10.40 3.08 14.70
N PRO A 87 11.68 2.82 14.37
CA PRO A 87 12.10 2.44 13.02
C PRO A 87 11.42 1.18 12.48
N GLN A 88 11.15 0.20 13.34
CA GLN A 88 10.45 -1.03 12.95
C GLN A 88 9.01 -0.73 12.53
N ILE A 89 8.30 0.10 13.28
CA ILE A 89 6.94 0.52 12.95
C ILE A 89 6.93 1.34 11.67
N GLN A 90 7.88 2.26 11.49
CA GLN A 90 8.02 3.00 10.23
C GLN A 90 8.24 2.07 9.04
N THR A 91 9.06 1.05 9.19
CA THR A 91 9.30 0.03 8.16
C THR A 91 8.01 -0.70 7.79
N ILE A 92 7.24 -1.14 8.77
CA ILE A 92 5.98 -1.85 8.54
C ILE A 92 4.97 -0.90 7.86
N VAL A 93 4.83 0.33 8.34
CA VAL A 93 3.91 1.33 7.76
C VAL A 93 4.25 1.61 6.30
N ARG A 94 5.52 1.88 5.97
CA ARG A 94 5.96 2.13 4.58
C ARG A 94 5.70 0.93 3.68
N THR A 95 6.02 -0.27 4.15
CA THR A 95 5.83 -1.51 3.39
C THR A 95 4.34 -1.77 3.16
N SER A 96 3.49 -1.54 4.17
CA SER A 96 2.04 -1.68 4.06
C SER A 96 1.43 -0.69 3.07
N ILE A 97 1.86 0.57 3.10
CA ILE A 97 1.42 1.59 2.15
C ILE A 97 1.77 1.16 0.72
N ASN A 98 3.01 0.74 0.49
CA ASN A 98 3.44 0.28 -0.83
C ASN A 98 2.61 -0.93 -1.29
N GLN A 99 2.39 -1.91 -0.42
CA GLN A 99 1.60 -3.09 -0.76
C GLN A 99 0.15 -2.73 -1.11
N VAL A 100 -0.53 -1.92 -0.29
CA VAL A 100 -1.92 -1.51 -0.57
C VAL A 100 -2.00 -0.74 -1.89
N SER A 101 -1.05 0.15 -2.17
CA SER A 101 -0.99 0.89 -3.43
C SER A 101 -0.84 -0.04 -4.64
N ASN A 102 0.05 -1.04 -4.55
CA ASN A 102 0.25 -2.00 -5.66
C ASN A 102 -0.96 -2.92 -5.83
N VAL A 103 -1.56 -3.42 -4.73
CA VAL A 103 -2.79 -4.23 -4.80
C VAL A 103 -3.92 -3.41 -5.44
N ALA A 104 -4.12 -2.16 -5.04
CA ALA A 104 -5.12 -1.29 -5.62
C ALA A 104 -4.90 -1.08 -7.13
N ALA A 105 -3.67 -0.78 -7.54
CA ALA A 105 -3.31 -0.64 -8.95
C ALA A 105 -3.60 -1.93 -9.74
N GLN A 106 -3.18 -3.08 -9.22
CA GLN A 106 -3.42 -4.38 -9.84
C GLN A 106 -4.92 -4.70 -10.01
N GLN A 107 -5.77 -4.32 -9.05
CA GLN A 107 -7.22 -4.49 -9.17
C GLN A 107 -7.80 -3.62 -10.29
N VAL A 108 -7.34 -2.37 -10.41
CA VAL A 108 -7.74 -1.49 -11.52
C VAL A 108 -7.32 -2.10 -12.86
N TYR A 109 -6.09 -2.61 -12.97
CA TYR A 109 -5.60 -3.21 -14.21
C TYR A 109 -6.42 -4.45 -14.60
N LYS A 110 -6.67 -5.35 -13.65
CA LYS A 110 -7.47 -6.57 -13.85
C LYS A 110 -8.93 -6.26 -14.23
N ALA A 111 -9.46 -5.12 -13.77
CA ALA A 111 -10.82 -4.68 -14.12
C ALA A 111 -10.92 -4.11 -15.55
N ASN A 112 -9.79 -3.88 -16.24
CA ASN A 112 -9.74 -3.33 -17.59
C ASN A 112 -8.96 -4.26 -18.55
N PRO A 113 -9.44 -5.49 -18.78
CA PRO A 113 -8.73 -6.49 -19.58
C PRO A 113 -8.58 -6.11 -21.07
N ASP A 114 -9.43 -5.19 -21.55
CA ASP A 114 -9.34 -4.66 -22.91
C ASP A 114 -8.17 -3.70 -23.09
N ALA A 115 -7.78 -3.02 -22.01
CA ALA A 115 -6.66 -2.07 -22.01
C ALA A 115 -5.32 -2.74 -21.70
N THR A 116 -5.33 -3.78 -20.87
CA THR A 116 -4.08 -4.39 -20.39
C THR A 116 -4.29 -5.81 -19.86
N LYS A 117 -3.35 -6.70 -20.18
CA LYS A 117 -3.27 -8.08 -19.67
C LYS A 117 -1.98 -8.34 -18.90
N LYS A 118 -1.06 -7.37 -18.93
CA LYS A 118 0.28 -7.48 -18.38
C LYS A 118 0.64 -6.25 -17.57
N TYR A 119 1.59 -6.40 -16.68
CA TYR A 119 2.20 -5.28 -15.94
C TYR A 119 3.72 -5.32 -16.08
N ARG A 120 4.32 -4.14 -16.02
CA ARG A 120 5.77 -3.96 -15.95
C ARG A 120 6.16 -3.71 -14.49
N TYR A 121 7.19 -4.41 -14.03
CA TYR A 121 7.78 -4.18 -12.72
C TYR A 121 8.74 -2.99 -12.81
N LEU A 122 8.57 -1.98 -11.97
CA LEU A 122 9.44 -0.81 -11.89
C LEU A 122 10.12 -0.75 -10.53
N ALA A 123 11.44 -0.88 -10.51
CA ALA A 123 12.24 -0.65 -9.33
C ALA A 123 12.69 0.82 -9.24
N THR A 124 12.79 1.34 -8.01
CA THR A 124 13.50 2.61 -7.80
C THR A 124 14.99 2.31 -7.77
N LEU A 125 15.70 2.65 -8.84
CA LEU A 125 17.12 2.33 -9.00
C LEU A 125 18.01 3.36 -8.29
N ASP A 126 18.45 3.02 -7.09
CA ASP A 126 19.45 3.78 -6.32
C ASP A 126 20.34 2.82 -5.49
N SER A 127 21.19 3.37 -4.63
CA SER A 127 22.10 2.60 -3.75
C SER A 127 21.37 1.71 -2.74
N ARG A 128 20.10 1.98 -2.44
CA ARG A 128 19.27 1.22 -1.50
C ARG A 128 18.40 0.17 -2.17
N THR A 129 18.49 0.03 -3.48
CA THR A 129 17.71 -0.95 -4.24
C THR A 129 18.31 -2.34 -4.03
N SER A 130 17.48 -3.28 -3.54
CA SER A 130 17.91 -4.67 -3.39
C SER A 130 18.24 -5.31 -4.74
N SER A 131 19.15 -6.29 -4.75
CA SER A 131 19.49 -7.06 -5.94
C SER A 131 18.25 -7.69 -6.58
N ARG A 132 17.34 -8.22 -5.77
CA ARG A 132 16.07 -8.80 -6.22
C ARG A 132 15.20 -7.78 -6.98
N CYS A 133 14.99 -6.58 -6.44
CA CYS A 133 14.20 -5.56 -7.13
C CYS A 133 14.89 -5.06 -8.39
N ARG A 134 16.22 -4.95 -8.35
CA ARG A 134 17.03 -4.55 -9.50
C ARG A 134 16.93 -5.57 -10.65
N SER A 135 16.97 -6.87 -10.33
CA SER A 135 16.84 -7.91 -11.38
C SER A 135 15.44 -7.99 -11.99
N LEU A 136 14.40 -7.51 -11.29
CA LEU A 136 13.04 -7.48 -11.79
C LEU A 136 12.70 -6.21 -12.58
N ASP A 137 13.56 -5.19 -12.50
CA ASP A 137 13.28 -3.91 -13.15
C ASP A 137 13.02 -4.05 -14.65
N GLN A 138 12.01 -3.36 -15.14
CA GLN A 138 11.53 -3.39 -16.54
C GLN A 138 10.97 -4.74 -17.02
N GLN A 139 10.98 -5.80 -16.22
CA GLN A 139 10.39 -7.07 -16.64
C GLN A 139 8.86 -6.97 -16.70
N VAL A 140 8.28 -7.63 -17.71
CA VAL A 140 6.86 -7.67 -17.99
C VAL A 140 6.28 -9.02 -17.61
N PHE A 141 5.17 -9.02 -16.88
CA PHE A 141 4.49 -10.23 -16.40
C PHE A 141 2.99 -10.16 -16.67
N GLU A 142 2.37 -11.31 -16.83
CA GLU A 142 0.92 -11.43 -16.82
C GLU A 142 0.38 -11.28 -15.39
N TYR A 143 -0.83 -10.74 -15.27
CA TYR A 143 -1.46 -10.59 -13.95
C TYR A 143 -1.61 -11.95 -13.25
N GLY A 144 -1.17 -12.01 -11.99
CA GLY A 144 -1.22 -13.20 -11.16
C GLY A 144 -0.13 -14.25 -11.42
N LYS A 145 0.77 -14.04 -12.41
CA LYS A 145 1.86 -14.97 -12.73
C LYS A 145 3.25 -14.48 -12.40
N GLY A 146 3.42 -13.20 -12.11
CA GLY A 146 4.71 -12.59 -11.82
C GLY A 146 4.86 -12.09 -10.38
N PRO A 147 6.08 -11.67 -10.00
CA PRO A 147 6.36 -11.12 -8.68
C PRO A 147 5.75 -9.73 -8.54
N GLU A 148 4.92 -9.54 -7.52
CA GLU A 148 4.30 -8.24 -7.20
C GLU A 148 5.05 -7.57 -6.03
N PRO A 149 5.31 -6.23 -6.05
CA PRO A 149 5.84 -5.53 -4.88
C PRO A 149 4.82 -5.50 -3.73
N PRO A 150 5.30 -5.46 -2.46
CA PRO A 150 6.69 -5.38 -2.02
C PRO A 150 7.37 -6.74 -1.96
N GLN A 151 8.60 -6.84 -2.46
CA GLN A 151 9.41 -8.07 -2.40
C GLN A 151 10.21 -8.21 -1.08
N HIS A 152 10.33 -7.12 -0.33
CA HIS A 152 11.03 -7.03 0.96
C HIS A 152 10.52 -5.83 1.76
N PHE A 153 10.86 -5.76 3.03
CA PHE A 153 10.56 -4.58 3.84
C PHE A 153 11.21 -3.30 3.27
N ASN A 154 10.53 -2.18 3.37
CA ASN A 154 10.91 -0.88 2.76
C ASN A 154 11.06 -0.93 1.23
N CYS A 155 10.46 -1.90 0.57
CA CYS A 155 10.40 -1.94 -0.89
C CYS A 155 9.74 -0.66 -1.44
N ARG A 156 10.32 -0.09 -2.50
CA ARG A 156 9.83 1.13 -3.17
C ARG A 156 9.40 0.86 -4.62
N SER A 157 9.52 -0.39 -5.05
CA SER A 157 9.09 -0.82 -6.38
C SER A 157 7.56 -0.73 -6.53
N ARG A 158 7.11 -0.58 -7.76
CA ARG A 158 5.69 -0.54 -8.13
C ARG A 158 5.45 -1.35 -9.40
N THR A 159 4.21 -1.61 -9.69
CA THR A 159 3.78 -2.13 -10.98
C THR A 159 3.11 -1.03 -11.80
N VAL A 160 3.27 -1.08 -13.11
CA VAL A 160 2.59 -0.21 -14.09
C VAL A 160 1.94 -1.10 -15.14
N ALA A 161 0.71 -0.76 -15.54
CA ALA A 161 0.04 -1.49 -16.60
C ALA A 161 0.84 -1.41 -17.90
N GLU A 162 0.98 -2.54 -18.58
CA GLU A 162 1.47 -2.58 -19.97
C GLU A 162 0.25 -2.43 -20.88
N ILE A 163 0.13 -1.30 -21.55
CA ILE A 163 -1.05 -0.97 -22.36
C ILE A 163 -0.98 -1.68 -23.70
N ASP A 164 -2.06 -2.37 -24.04
CA ASP A 164 -2.27 -3.00 -25.34
C ASP A 164 -2.96 -2.03 -26.30
N TYR A 165 -2.17 -1.15 -26.92
CA TYR A 165 -2.68 -0.12 -27.84
C TYR A 165 -3.37 -0.71 -29.08
N ASP A 166 -2.93 -1.88 -29.56
CA ASP A 166 -3.55 -2.53 -30.71
C ASP A 166 -4.97 -3.00 -30.37
N ASN A 167 -5.13 -3.59 -29.20
CA ASN A 167 -6.44 -4.01 -28.74
C ASN A 167 -7.38 -2.82 -28.45
N LEU A 168 -6.86 -1.77 -27.81
CA LEU A 168 -7.62 -0.55 -27.58
C LEU A 168 -8.06 0.09 -28.90
N SER A 169 -7.21 0.16 -29.91
CA SER A 169 -7.56 0.69 -31.23
C SER A 169 -8.69 -0.10 -31.89
N ARG A 170 -8.72 -1.42 -31.73
CA ARG A 170 -9.83 -2.27 -32.22
C ARG A 170 -11.14 -2.02 -31.45
N VAL A 171 -11.06 -1.92 -30.12
CA VAL A 171 -12.24 -1.73 -29.26
C VAL A 171 -12.87 -0.35 -29.47
N PHE A 172 -12.05 0.69 -29.60
CA PHE A 172 -12.55 2.06 -29.74
C PHE A 172 -12.70 2.54 -31.19
N GLY A 173 -12.34 1.71 -32.18
CA GLY A 173 -12.47 2.04 -33.60
C GLY A 173 -11.63 3.23 -34.05
N ARG A 174 -10.61 3.61 -33.27
CA ARG A 174 -9.69 4.73 -33.57
C ARG A 174 -8.26 4.27 -33.36
N LYS A 175 -7.36 4.68 -34.26
CA LYS A 175 -5.94 4.50 -34.08
C LYS A 175 -5.48 5.43 -32.94
N ILE A 176 -4.93 4.86 -31.89
CA ILE A 176 -4.35 5.61 -30.76
C ILE A 176 -2.87 5.76 -31.08
N GLU A 177 -2.47 6.98 -31.42
CA GLU A 177 -1.06 7.36 -31.69
C GLU A 177 -0.33 7.69 -30.39
#